data_ce6fbba0dafeb31ff2beb043870307b9
#
_entry.id   ce6fbba0dafeb31ff2beb043870307b9
#
_cell.length_a   1.000
_cell.length_b   1.000
_cell.length_c   1.000
_cell.angle_alpha   90.00
_cell.angle_beta   90.00
_cell.angle_gamma   90.00
#
_symmetry.space_group_name_H-M   'P 1'
#
loop_
_entity.id
_entity.type
_entity.pdbx_description
1 polymer ?
#
loop_
_entity_poly.entity_id
_entity_poly.type
_entity_poly.pdbx_seq_one_letter_code
_entity_poly.pdbx_strand_id
1 'polypeptide(L)'
;NSNIERIQVYINNKPRSVVEHLGTGRHYNINSKSGKLQLLFSEHNNDNDIYNTDISCYLDNMESLSRMNHPYVVIAPSYMVYSIDFDQFLHTHIESGADVTLLYHAVDNAKEAYLTCNVLGLNRQKGVESIEPNHGNKKNQYVYMDTCVMKTELFISLIKEAKNLSSM
;
A
#
# COMPACT_ATOMS: atom_id res chain seq x y z
N ASN A 1 11.70 16.04 0.65
CA ASN A 1 10.37 16.65 0.80
C ASN A 1 9.48 16.13 -0.34
N SER A 2 8.70 15.11 -0.09
CA SER A 2 7.69 14.63 -1.03
C SER A 2 6.46 15.55 -0.99
N ASN A 3 5.88 15.86 -2.15
CA ASN A 3 4.66 16.65 -2.27
C ASN A 3 3.39 15.86 -1.89
N ILE A 4 3.49 14.98 -0.88
CA ILE A 4 2.34 14.24 -0.37
C ILE A 4 1.42 15.21 0.37
N GLU A 5 0.22 15.39 -0.16
CA GLU A 5 -0.77 16.32 0.41
C GLU A 5 -1.62 15.69 1.49
N ARG A 6 -1.89 14.38 1.39
CA ARG A 6 -2.73 13.64 2.33
C ARG A 6 -2.18 12.26 2.61
N ILE A 7 -2.21 11.87 3.88
CA ILE A 7 -1.90 10.52 4.35
C ILE A 7 -3.12 9.98 5.06
N GLN A 8 -3.59 8.81 4.62
CA GLN A 8 -4.64 8.04 5.29
C GLN A 8 -4.00 6.77 5.87
N VAL A 9 -4.18 6.57 7.17
CA VAL A 9 -3.71 5.38 7.89
C VAL A 9 -4.92 4.53 8.22
N TYR A 10 -5.00 3.36 7.60
CA TYR A 10 -6.05 2.38 7.82
C TYR A 10 -5.64 1.44 8.95
N ILE A 11 -6.48 1.32 9.98
CA ILE A 11 -6.14 0.64 11.23
C ILE A 11 -7.17 -0.46 11.49
N ASN A 12 -6.73 -1.72 11.36
CA ASN A 12 -7.57 -2.89 11.60
C ASN A 12 -7.48 -3.38 13.05
N ASN A 13 -6.30 -3.25 13.68
CA ASN A 13 -6.02 -3.80 15.00
C ASN A 13 -5.37 -2.76 15.91
N LYS A 14 -5.62 -2.89 17.23
CA LYS A 14 -5.02 -2.07 18.29
C LYS A 14 -5.08 -0.56 18.04
N PRO A 15 -6.26 -0.01 17.75
CA PRO A 15 -6.41 1.40 17.34
C PRO A 15 -5.84 2.37 18.37
N ARG A 16 -6.00 2.07 19.67
CA ARG A 16 -5.51 2.91 20.77
C ARG A 16 -4.00 3.10 20.72
N SER A 17 -3.24 2.02 20.55
CA SER A 17 -1.78 2.09 20.47
C SER A 17 -1.30 2.92 19.28
N VAL A 18 -1.93 2.76 18.11
CA VAL A 18 -1.59 3.55 16.91
C VAL A 18 -1.90 5.03 17.12
N VAL A 19 -3.06 5.35 17.72
CA VAL A 19 -3.44 6.74 18.02
C VAL A 19 -2.48 7.37 19.04
N GLU A 20 -2.07 6.64 20.07
CA GLU A 20 -1.11 7.12 21.07
C GLU A 20 0.26 7.43 20.44
N HIS A 21 0.73 6.59 19.50
CA HIS A 21 2.03 6.80 18.83
C HIS A 21 1.98 7.88 17.74
N LEU A 22 0.98 7.89 16.89
CA LEU A 22 0.86 8.87 15.82
C LEU A 22 0.37 10.23 16.32
N GLY A 23 -0.44 10.24 17.39
CA GLY A 23 -0.99 11.44 17.99
C GLY A 23 -1.69 12.32 16.95
N THR A 24 -1.36 13.61 16.97
CA THR A 24 -1.89 14.58 15.99
C THR A 24 -1.00 14.74 14.76
N GLY A 25 0.03 13.91 14.57
CA GLY A 25 1.00 14.04 13.47
C GLY A 25 1.99 15.20 13.61
N ARG A 26 1.90 16.02 14.68
CA ARG A 26 2.76 17.20 14.86
C ARG A 26 4.25 16.87 14.93
N HIS A 27 4.59 15.72 15.54
CA HIS A 27 5.98 15.28 15.67
C HIS A 27 6.64 14.92 14.32
N TYR A 28 5.83 14.69 13.29
CA TYR A 28 6.30 14.33 11.95
C TYR A 28 6.14 15.46 10.94
N ASN A 29 5.93 16.71 11.40
CA ASN A 29 5.62 17.86 10.54
C ASN A 29 4.38 17.65 9.64
N ILE A 30 3.51 16.71 9.99
CA ILE A 30 2.25 16.46 9.31
C ILE A 30 1.18 17.29 10.01
N ASN A 31 0.67 18.32 9.34
CA ASN A 31 -0.33 19.20 9.93
C ASN A 31 -1.72 18.58 9.87
N SER A 32 -2.16 17.97 10.98
CA SER A 32 -3.50 17.37 11.10
C SER A 32 -4.64 18.41 11.00
N LYS A 33 -4.38 19.68 11.31
CA LYS A 33 -5.39 20.76 11.17
C LYS A 33 -5.75 21.05 9.72
N SER A 34 -4.85 20.78 8.77
CA SER A 34 -5.12 20.89 7.33
C SER A 34 -5.68 19.60 6.72
N GLY A 35 -5.99 18.59 7.54
CA GLY A 35 -6.51 17.29 7.06
C GLY A 35 -5.47 16.41 6.36
N LYS A 36 -4.18 16.70 6.53
CA LYS A 36 -3.10 15.95 5.87
C LYS A 36 -2.89 14.55 6.43
N LEU A 37 -3.18 14.30 7.72
CA LEU A 37 -3.15 12.98 8.35
C LEU A 37 -4.56 12.61 8.81
N GLN A 38 -5.07 11.50 8.31
CA GLN A 38 -6.37 10.95 8.67
C GLN A 38 -6.20 9.51 9.16
N LEU A 39 -6.68 9.23 10.37
CA LEU A 39 -6.73 7.88 10.93
C LEU A 39 -8.12 7.30 10.65
N LEU A 40 -8.16 6.15 10.01
CA LEU A 40 -9.37 5.48 9.58
C LEU A 40 -9.42 4.09 10.23
N PHE A 41 -10.55 3.76 10.83
CA PHE A 41 -10.73 2.54 11.60
C PHE A 41 -11.71 1.61 10.89
N SER A 42 -11.50 0.30 11.05
CA SER A 42 -12.53 -0.67 10.69
C SER A 42 -13.61 -0.69 11.78
N GLU A 43 -14.87 -0.60 11.37
CA GLU A 43 -16.01 -0.67 12.30
C GLU A 43 -16.36 -2.11 12.68
N HIS A 44 -15.88 -3.08 11.91
CA HIS A 44 -16.18 -4.49 12.13
C HIS A 44 -15.11 -5.13 13.00
N ASN A 45 -15.39 -5.23 14.33
CA ASN A 45 -14.75 -6.19 15.23
C ASN A 45 -15.27 -7.60 14.88
N ASN A 46 -14.96 -8.10 13.71
CA ASN A 46 -15.24 -9.48 13.39
C ASN A 46 -14.16 -10.34 14.05
N ASP A 47 -14.55 -11.16 15.04
CA ASP A 47 -13.74 -12.22 15.64
C ASP A 47 -13.34 -13.31 14.59
N ASN A 48 -13.72 -13.16 13.35
CA ASN A 48 -13.39 -14.03 12.23
C ASN A 48 -12.20 -13.45 11.46
N ASP A 49 -11.01 -13.95 11.72
CA ASP A 49 -9.75 -13.60 11.03
C ASP A 49 -9.82 -13.73 9.50
N ILE A 50 -10.77 -14.50 8.97
CA ILE A 50 -10.96 -14.72 7.52
C ILE A 50 -11.43 -13.44 6.80
N TYR A 51 -12.12 -12.53 7.50
CA TYR A 51 -12.66 -11.29 6.93
C TYR A 51 -11.91 -10.04 7.37
N ASN A 52 -10.88 -10.17 8.18
CA ASN A 52 -10.10 -9.04 8.69
C ASN A 52 -8.95 -8.70 7.71
N THR A 53 -9.31 -8.37 6.48
CA THR A 53 -8.38 -7.98 5.42
C THR A 53 -8.30 -6.47 5.31
N ASP A 54 -7.23 -5.96 4.68
CA ASP A 54 -7.09 -4.54 4.34
C ASP A 54 -8.28 -4.06 3.48
N ILE A 55 -8.83 -4.94 2.63
CA ILE A 55 -10.00 -4.66 1.79
C ILE A 55 -11.22 -4.32 2.65
N SER A 56 -11.45 -5.03 3.75
CA SER A 56 -12.57 -4.73 4.66
C SER A 56 -12.45 -3.32 5.24
N CYS A 57 -11.25 -2.93 5.67
CA CYS A 57 -11.01 -1.58 6.19
C CYS A 57 -11.21 -0.49 5.13
N TYR A 58 -10.81 -0.75 3.89
CA TYR A 58 -11.08 0.16 2.76
C TYR A 58 -12.58 0.28 2.48
N LEU A 59 -13.34 -0.82 2.54
CA LEU A 59 -14.79 -0.83 2.33
C LEU A 59 -15.52 -0.05 3.41
N ASP A 60 -15.17 -0.24 4.68
CA ASP A 60 -15.75 0.49 5.81
C ASP A 60 -15.52 2.01 5.68
N ASN A 61 -14.43 2.39 5.04
CA ASN A 61 -14.03 3.78 4.85
C ASN A 61 -14.23 4.28 3.40
N MET A 62 -15.09 3.63 2.62
CA MET A 62 -15.29 3.94 1.19
C MET A 62 -15.73 5.39 0.94
N GLU A 63 -16.50 5.98 1.84
CA GLU A 63 -16.91 7.38 1.74
C GLU A 63 -15.69 8.31 1.80
N SER A 64 -14.75 8.05 2.69
CA SER A 64 -13.50 8.80 2.83
C SER A 64 -12.63 8.67 1.58
N LEU A 65 -12.55 7.47 1.01
CA LEU A 65 -11.86 7.20 -0.25
C LEU A 65 -12.51 7.93 -1.43
N SER A 66 -13.83 7.88 -1.55
CA SER A 66 -14.56 8.48 -2.66
C SER A 66 -14.51 10.02 -2.66
N ARG A 67 -14.23 10.64 -1.50
CA ARG A 67 -14.06 12.09 -1.37
C ARG A 67 -12.65 12.58 -1.70
N MET A 68 -11.72 11.67 -2.05
CA MET A 68 -10.38 12.05 -2.45
C MET A 68 -10.38 12.67 -3.84
N ASN A 69 -9.94 13.93 -3.93
CA ASN A 69 -9.81 14.67 -5.19
C ASN A 69 -8.41 14.54 -5.83
N HIS A 70 -7.65 13.51 -5.44
CA HIS A 70 -6.31 13.27 -5.97
C HIS A 70 -6.38 12.21 -7.08
N PRO A 71 -5.76 12.44 -8.25
CA PRO A 71 -5.86 11.53 -9.38
C PRO A 71 -5.13 10.20 -9.13
N TYR A 72 -4.13 10.19 -8.27
CA TYR A 72 -3.31 9.02 -7.97
C TYR A 72 -3.28 8.73 -6.47
N VAL A 73 -3.11 7.45 -6.14
CA VAL A 73 -2.92 6.96 -4.79
C VAL A 73 -1.67 6.08 -4.74
N VAL A 74 -0.87 6.25 -3.68
CA VAL A 74 0.20 5.32 -3.32
C VAL A 74 -0.27 4.51 -2.13
N ILE A 75 -0.21 3.19 -2.25
CA ILE A 75 -0.52 2.24 -1.19
C ILE A 75 0.80 1.68 -0.69
N ALA A 76 1.03 1.77 0.62
CA ALA A 76 2.26 1.31 1.25
C ALA A 76 1.94 0.61 2.57
N PRO A 77 2.66 -0.47 2.92
CA PRO A 77 2.49 -1.16 4.19
C PRO A 77 3.12 -0.36 5.33
N SER A 78 2.61 -0.56 6.55
CA SER A 78 3.16 0.09 7.75
C SER A 78 4.35 -0.64 8.37
N TYR A 79 4.65 -1.87 7.94
CA TYR A 79 5.70 -2.71 8.51
C TYR A 79 7.05 -2.61 7.79
N MET A 80 7.12 -1.91 6.65
CA MET A 80 8.37 -1.70 5.92
C MET A 80 8.90 -0.28 6.16
N VAL A 81 10.23 -0.19 6.32
CA VAL A 81 10.94 1.10 6.41
C VAL A 81 11.90 1.18 5.23
N TYR A 82 11.72 2.18 4.39
CA TYR A 82 12.57 2.46 3.23
C TYR A 82 12.59 3.96 2.94
N SER A 83 13.60 4.39 2.19
CA SER A 83 13.69 5.76 1.69
C SER A 83 13.38 5.77 0.20
N ILE A 84 12.38 6.54 -0.18
CA ILE A 84 11.95 6.68 -1.58
C ILE A 84 11.59 8.14 -1.87
N ASP A 85 11.85 8.56 -3.10
CA ASP A 85 11.29 9.78 -3.67
C ASP A 85 9.94 9.44 -4.31
N PHE A 86 8.85 9.82 -3.62
CA PHE A 86 7.49 9.56 -4.11
C PHE A 86 7.14 10.36 -5.36
N ASP A 87 7.71 11.55 -5.55
CA ASP A 87 7.48 12.35 -6.75
C ASP A 87 8.09 11.65 -7.97
N GLN A 88 9.31 11.12 -7.83
CA GLN A 88 9.94 10.32 -8.89
C GLN A 88 9.19 9.02 -9.14
N PHE A 89 8.68 8.35 -8.10
CA PHE A 89 7.90 7.12 -8.24
C PHE A 89 6.60 7.37 -9.01
N LEU A 90 5.88 8.43 -8.68
CA LEU A 90 4.67 8.85 -9.40
C LEU A 90 4.97 9.24 -10.86
N HIS A 91 6.04 9.99 -11.09
CA HIS A 91 6.45 10.39 -12.43
C HIS A 91 6.75 9.17 -13.32
N THR A 92 7.48 8.19 -12.78
CA THR A 92 7.75 6.91 -13.46
C THR A 92 6.46 6.17 -13.81
N HIS A 93 5.46 6.16 -12.91
CA HIS A 93 4.16 5.57 -13.19
C HIS A 93 3.44 6.26 -14.34
N ILE A 94 3.37 7.59 -14.32
CA ILE A 94 2.70 8.37 -15.35
C ILE A 94 3.38 8.16 -16.73
N GLU A 95 4.70 8.18 -16.79
CA GLU A 95 5.46 7.96 -18.02
C GLU A 95 5.33 6.55 -18.57
N SER A 96 5.22 5.55 -17.71
CA SER A 96 5.06 4.15 -18.12
C SER A 96 3.72 3.87 -18.79
N GLY A 97 2.69 4.66 -18.49
CA GLY A 97 1.31 4.43 -18.92
C GLY A 97 0.68 3.15 -18.36
N ALA A 98 1.31 2.51 -17.37
CA ALA A 98 0.80 1.30 -16.75
C ALA A 98 -0.40 1.61 -15.84
N ASP A 99 -1.31 0.65 -15.68
CA ASP A 99 -2.44 0.79 -14.75
C ASP A 99 -1.99 0.77 -13.29
N VAL A 100 -0.99 -0.07 -12.98
CA VAL A 100 -0.38 -0.21 -11.65
C VAL A 100 1.13 -0.30 -11.78
N THR A 101 1.85 0.46 -10.97
CA THR A 101 3.32 0.36 -10.87
C THR A 101 3.70 -0.11 -9.47
N LEU A 102 4.52 -1.17 -9.39
CA LEU A 102 4.97 -1.78 -8.16
C LEU A 102 6.38 -1.32 -7.80
N LEU A 103 6.62 -1.09 -6.51
CA LEU A 103 7.95 -0.80 -5.99
C LEU A 103 8.67 -2.12 -5.67
N TYR A 104 9.90 -2.29 -6.15
CA TYR A 104 10.73 -3.44 -5.81
C TYR A 104 12.15 -3.05 -5.44
N HIS A 105 12.82 -3.92 -4.71
CA HIS A 105 14.23 -3.83 -4.39
C HIS A 105 14.98 -5.02 -5.02
N ALA A 106 15.97 -4.73 -5.86
CA ALA A 106 16.83 -5.75 -6.45
C ALA A 106 17.88 -6.18 -5.43
N VAL A 107 17.93 -7.48 -5.11
CA VAL A 107 18.82 -8.05 -4.11
C VAL A 107 19.65 -9.19 -4.71
N ASP A 108 20.83 -9.44 -4.14
CA ASP A 108 21.74 -10.51 -4.55
C ASP A 108 21.96 -11.58 -3.46
N ASN A 109 21.19 -11.54 -2.39
CA ASN A 109 21.27 -12.44 -1.24
C ASN A 109 19.93 -13.08 -0.87
N ALA A 110 19.01 -13.20 -1.83
CA ALA A 110 17.66 -13.69 -1.58
C ALA A 110 17.57 -15.17 -1.15
N LYS A 111 18.66 -15.93 -1.25
CA LYS A 111 18.75 -17.30 -0.70
C LYS A 111 18.78 -17.33 0.82
N GLU A 112 19.32 -16.31 1.43
CA GLU A 112 19.61 -16.24 2.87
C GLU A 112 18.73 -15.19 3.57
N ALA A 113 18.29 -14.17 2.81
CA ALA A 113 17.49 -13.07 3.31
C ALA A 113 16.17 -12.96 2.54
N TYR A 114 15.22 -12.20 3.08
CA TYR A 114 13.90 -11.93 2.47
C TYR A 114 13.05 -13.18 2.21
N LEU A 115 13.25 -14.28 2.95
CA LEU A 115 12.52 -15.55 2.77
C LEU A 115 11.01 -15.46 3.04
N THR A 116 10.57 -14.42 3.78
CA THR A 116 9.15 -14.17 4.07
C THR A 116 8.52 -13.14 3.14
N CYS A 117 9.30 -12.59 2.20
CA CYS A 117 8.84 -11.56 1.27
C CYS A 117 8.39 -12.19 -0.05
N ASN A 118 7.52 -11.49 -0.76
CA ASN A 118 7.19 -11.82 -2.13
C ASN A 118 8.28 -11.28 -3.08
N VAL A 119 8.47 -11.99 -4.19
CA VAL A 119 9.38 -11.60 -5.28
C VAL A 119 8.63 -11.49 -6.57
N LEU A 120 9.09 -10.58 -7.44
CA LEU A 120 8.49 -10.32 -8.74
C LEU A 120 9.21 -11.11 -9.84
N GLY A 121 8.46 -11.82 -10.66
CA GLY A 121 8.89 -12.26 -11.98
C GLY A 121 8.68 -11.13 -12.98
N LEU A 122 9.76 -10.65 -13.61
CA LEU A 122 9.73 -9.55 -14.55
C LEU A 122 10.10 -10.02 -15.95
N ASN A 123 9.39 -9.53 -16.96
CA ASN A 123 9.78 -9.67 -18.36
C ASN A 123 10.90 -8.67 -18.73
N ARG A 124 11.35 -8.73 -20.01
CA ARG A 124 12.42 -7.86 -20.52
C ARG A 124 12.08 -6.38 -20.48
N GLN A 125 10.80 -6.02 -20.47
CA GLN A 125 10.30 -4.64 -20.45
C GLN A 125 9.94 -4.17 -19.03
N LYS A 126 10.33 -4.97 -18.01
CA LYS A 126 9.99 -4.78 -16.59
C LYS A 126 8.49 -4.88 -16.26
N GLY A 127 7.69 -5.46 -17.16
CA GLY A 127 6.32 -5.86 -16.84
C GLY A 127 6.32 -7.03 -15.86
N VAL A 128 5.41 -6.99 -14.88
CA VAL A 128 5.28 -8.05 -13.86
C VAL A 128 4.53 -9.24 -14.48
N GLU A 129 5.15 -10.41 -14.45
CA GLU A 129 4.58 -11.68 -14.91
C GLU A 129 4.08 -12.56 -13.76
N SER A 130 4.74 -12.48 -12.61
CA SER A 130 4.34 -13.22 -11.40
C SER A 130 4.69 -12.48 -10.12
N ILE A 131 3.95 -12.79 -9.05
CA ILE A 131 4.25 -12.42 -7.67
C ILE A 131 4.23 -13.72 -6.88
N GLU A 132 5.36 -14.11 -6.32
CA GLU A 132 5.53 -15.41 -5.68
C GLU A 132 6.29 -15.25 -4.35
N PRO A 133 6.03 -16.11 -3.34
CA PRO A 133 6.84 -16.14 -2.14
C PRO A 133 8.31 -16.45 -2.46
N ASN A 134 9.25 -15.81 -1.77
CA ASN A 134 10.66 -16.14 -1.88
C ASN A 134 10.96 -17.46 -1.16
N HIS A 135 11.21 -18.52 -1.92
CA HIS A 135 11.57 -19.84 -1.40
C HIS A 135 13.08 -20.05 -1.21
N GLY A 136 13.91 -19.01 -1.33
CA GLY A 136 15.37 -19.12 -1.20
C GLY A 136 16.07 -19.86 -2.34
N ASN A 137 15.42 -20.10 -3.46
CA ASN A 137 15.95 -20.91 -4.57
C ASN A 137 16.94 -20.14 -5.45
N LYS A 138 16.77 -18.82 -5.55
CA LYS A 138 17.58 -17.96 -6.42
C LYS A 138 18.32 -16.91 -5.59
N LYS A 139 19.58 -16.62 -5.97
CA LYS A 139 20.39 -15.61 -5.30
C LYS A 139 19.90 -14.18 -5.63
N ASN A 140 19.70 -13.92 -6.91
CA ASN A 140 19.28 -12.61 -7.40
C ASN A 140 17.77 -12.61 -7.58
N GLN A 141 17.07 -11.69 -6.90
CA GLN A 141 15.62 -11.55 -6.95
C GLN A 141 15.20 -10.07 -6.90
N TYR A 142 13.98 -9.82 -7.33
CA TYR A 142 13.31 -8.54 -7.20
C TYR A 142 12.28 -8.64 -6.06
N VAL A 143 12.68 -8.22 -4.86
CA VAL A 143 11.81 -8.25 -3.68
C VAL A 143 10.73 -7.20 -3.81
N TYR A 144 9.47 -7.61 -3.76
CA TYR A 144 8.33 -6.69 -3.78
C TYR A 144 8.25 -5.96 -2.44
N MET A 145 8.14 -4.63 -2.50
CA MET A 145 8.09 -3.77 -1.30
C MET A 145 6.65 -3.54 -0.82
N ASP A 146 5.69 -4.36 -1.27
CA ASP A 146 4.25 -4.25 -0.99
C ASP A 146 3.70 -2.82 -1.19
N THR A 147 4.38 -2.06 -2.03
CA THR A 147 4.07 -0.67 -2.33
C THR A 147 3.76 -0.52 -3.80
N CYS A 148 2.64 0.14 -4.09
CA CYS A 148 2.21 0.38 -5.46
C CYS A 148 1.62 1.79 -5.63
N VAL A 149 1.60 2.25 -6.87
CA VAL A 149 0.91 3.47 -7.29
C VAL A 149 -0.05 3.16 -8.42
N MET A 150 -1.22 3.77 -8.39
CA MET A 150 -2.26 3.65 -9.41
C MET A 150 -3.19 4.86 -9.41
N LYS A 151 -4.07 4.96 -10.40
CA LYS A 151 -5.16 5.95 -10.39
C LYS A 151 -6.11 5.66 -9.25
N THR A 152 -6.57 6.71 -8.57
CA THR A 152 -7.53 6.60 -7.46
C THR A 152 -8.84 5.94 -7.89
N GLU A 153 -9.33 6.23 -9.09
CA GLU A 153 -10.54 5.61 -9.65
C GLU A 153 -10.37 4.09 -9.82
N LEU A 154 -9.21 3.64 -10.31
CA LEU A 154 -8.90 2.22 -10.44
C LEU A 154 -8.88 1.55 -9.07
N PHE A 155 -8.22 2.15 -8.09
CA PHE A 155 -8.17 1.62 -6.72
C PHE A 155 -9.56 1.41 -6.13
N ILE A 156 -10.44 2.43 -6.25
CA ILE A 156 -11.82 2.35 -5.78
C ILE A 156 -12.62 1.24 -6.52
N SER A 157 -12.42 1.08 -7.82
CA SER A 157 -13.09 0.02 -8.58
C SER A 157 -12.65 -1.37 -8.14
N LEU A 158 -11.34 -1.57 -7.94
CA LEU A 158 -10.79 -2.85 -7.48
C LEU A 158 -11.32 -3.26 -6.09
N ILE A 159 -11.44 -2.30 -5.17
CA ILE A 159 -12.03 -2.58 -3.84
C ILE A 159 -13.50 -3.01 -3.96
N LYS A 160 -14.28 -2.34 -4.81
CA LYS A 160 -15.69 -2.70 -5.05
C LYS A 160 -15.84 -4.08 -5.69
N GLU A 161 -14.98 -4.42 -6.64
CA GLU A 161 -14.96 -5.73 -7.29
C GLU A 161 -14.56 -6.83 -6.30
N ALA A 162 -13.55 -6.60 -5.46
CA ALA A 162 -13.13 -7.55 -4.43
C ALA A 162 -14.28 -7.87 -3.44
N LYS A 163 -15.12 -6.88 -3.10
CA LYS A 163 -16.33 -7.10 -2.29
C LYS A 163 -17.28 -8.10 -2.97
N ASN A 164 -17.51 -7.92 -4.27
CA ASN A 164 -18.44 -8.77 -5.00
C ASN A 164 -17.94 -10.23 -5.10
N LEU A 165 -16.61 -10.42 -5.23
CA LEU A 165 -16.00 -11.74 -5.28
C LEU A 165 -16.00 -12.43 -3.90
N SER A 166 -15.93 -11.69 -2.81
CA SER A 166 -15.95 -12.27 -1.44
C SER A 166 -17.36 -12.59 -0.95
N SER A 167 -18.40 -12.18 -1.67
CA SER A 167 -19.81 -12.44 -1.34
C SER A 167 -20.40 -13.63 -2.10
N MET A 168 -19.61 -14.34 -2.91
CA MET A 168 -19.92 -15.62 -3.55
C MET A 168 -19.36 -16.78 -2.72
#